data_383614ac46e8223782812b34ddf2c780
#
_entry.id   383614ac46e8223782812b34ddf2c780
#
_cell.length_a   1.000
_cell.length_b   1.000
_cell.length_c   1.000
_cell.angle_alpha   90.00
_cell.angle_beta   90.00
_cell.angle_gamma   90.00
#
_symmetry.space_group_name_H-M   'P 1'
#
loop_
_entity.id
_entity.type
_entity.pdbx_description
1 polymer ?
#
loop_
_entity_poly.entity_id
_entity_poly.type
_entity_poly.pdbx_seq_one_letter_code
_entity_poly.pdbx_strand_id
1 'polypeptide(L)'
;ALDLANRSRMTALLAQLVHTGGKTALVCLHDPALALDSCDILVVLQGGGVAAVLHPKTDPPAVLQAALAAVYGPLELLPVTDCRGRRRLALLPL
;
A
#
# COMPACT_ATOMS: atom_id res chain seq x y z
N ALA A 1 -3.83 -18.20 9.00
CA ALA A 1 -3.55 -16.86 8.46
C ALA A 1 -2.10 -16.49 8.72
N LEU A 2 -1.49 -15.75 7.80
CA LEU A 2 -0.15 -15.22 8.00
C LEU A 2 -0.20 -14.09 9.03
N ASP A 3 0.73 -14.09 9.97
CA ASP A 3 0.87 -12.99 10.90
C ASP A 3 1.48 -11.75 10.21
N LEU A 4 1.49 -10.63 10.91
CA LEU A 4 1.95 -9.37 10.35
C LEU A 4 3.42 -9.44 9.91
N ALA A 5 4.29 -10.08 10.70
CA ALA A 5 5.71 -10.20 10.38
C ALA A 5 5.94 -11.03 9.12
N ASN A 6 5.20 -12.13 8.96
CA ASN A 6 5.32 -12.97 7.77
C ASN A 6 4.82 -12.28 6.51
N ARG A 7 3.72 -11.53 6.60
CA ARG A 7 3.20 -10.75 5.48
C ARG A 7 4.19 -9.67 5.05
N SER A 8 4.77 -8.96 5.99
CA SER A 8 5.77 -7.93 5.70
C SER A 8 7.03 -8.52 5.07
N ARG A 9 7.48 -9.68 5.55
CA ARG A 9 8.63 -10.37 5.00
C ARG A 9 8.38 -10.84 3.57
N MET A 10 7.20 -11.40 3.31
CA MET A 10 6.83 -11.87 1.98
C MET A 10 6.80 -10.71 0.98
N THR A 11 6.18 -9.59 1.34
CA THR A 11 6.11 -8.43 0.46
C THR A 11 7.48 -7.81 0.21
N ALA A 12 8.35 -7.81 1.21
CA ALA A 12 9.73 -7.33 1.06
C ALA A 12 10.53 -8.21 0.09
N LEU A 13 10.37 -9.54 0.17
CA LEU A 13 11.03 -10.47 -0.75
C LEU A 13 10.54 -10.29 -2.18
N LEU A 14 9.22 -10.13 -2.37
CA LEU A 14 8.65 -9.89 -3.69
C LEU A 14 9.16 -8.58 -4.28
N ALA A 15 9.22 -7.52 -3.49
CA ALA A 15 9.74 -6.24 -3.92
C ALA A 15 11.20 -6.35 -4.35
N GLN A 16 12.01 -7.10 -3.60
CA GLN A 16 13.41 -7.33 -3.94
C GLN A 16 13.54 -8.08 -5.27
N LEU A 17 12.75 -9.12 -5.48
CA LEU A 17 12.77 -9.89 -6.74
C LEU A 17 12.37 -9.02 -7.94
N VAL A 18 11.39 -8.15 -7.76
CA VAL A 18 10.94 -7.23 -8.81
C VAL A 18 12.02 -6.20 -9.13
N HIS A 19 12.55 -5.53 -8.11
CA HIS A 19 13.46 -4.39 -8.31
C HIS A 19 14.87 -4.82 -8.70
N THR A 20 15.35 -5.96 -8.24
CA THR A 20 16.69 -6.45 -8.58
C THR A 20 16.69 -7.46 -9.72
N GLY A 21 15.60 -8.21 -9.89
CA GLY A 21 15.50 -9.25 -10.92
C GLY A 21 14.85 -8.79 -12.23
N GLY A 22 14.40 -7.55 -12.32
CA GLY A 22 13.74 -7.03 -13.51
C GLY A 22 12.39 -7.68 -13.80
N LYS A 23 11.72 -8.21 -12.77
CA LYS A 23 10.44 -8.92 -12.90
C LYS A 23 9.28 -8.06 -12.44
N THR A 24 8.07 -8.41 -12.89
CA THR A 24 6.82 -7.80 -12.46
C THR A 24 6.07 -8.81 -11.59
N ALA A 25 5.51 -8.33 -10.47
CA ALA A 25 4.67 -9.16 -9.59
C ALA A 25 3.30 -8.52 -9.41
N LEU A 26 2.25 -9.34 -9.47
CA LEU A 26 0.89 -8.94 -9.15
C LEU A 26 0.46 -9.68 -7.89
N VAL A 27 0.07 -8.93 -6.86
CA VAL A 27 -0.26 -9.48 -5.55
C VAL A 27 -1.61 -8.93 -5.08
N CYS A 28 -2.47 -9.81 -4.57
CA CYS A 28 -3.71 -9.42 -3.92
C CYS A 28 -3.48 -9.21 -2.43
N LEU A 29 -3.77 -8.02 -1.93
CA LEU A 29 -3.61 -7.68 -0.51
C LEU A 29 -4.92 -7.12 0.03
N HIS A 30 -5.29 -7.57 1.23
CA HIS A 30 -6.47 -7.06 1.93
C HIS A 30 -6.13 -5.93 2.90
N ASP A 31 -4.85 -5.73 3.19
CA ASP A 31 -4.38 -4.71 4.11
C ASP A 31 -3.93 -3.48 3.32
N PRO A 32 -4.71 -2.38 3.34
CA PRO A 32 -4.34 -1.19 2.58
C PRO A 32 -3.06 -0.53 3.07
N ALA A 33 -2.74 -0.61 4.36
CA ALA A 33 -1.50 -0.04 4.89
C ALA A 33 -0.28 -0.76 4.32
N LEU A 34 -0.33 -2.08 4.25
CA LEU A 34 0.74 -2.88 3.67
C LEU A 34 0.88 -2.63 2.16
N ALA A 35 -0.24 -2.50 1.46
CA ALA A 35 -0.25 -2.20 0.04
C ALA A 35 0.38 -0.84 -0.26
N LEU A 36 0.05 0.19 0.51
CA LEU A 36 0.65 1.52 0.38
C LEU A 36 2.16 1.50 0.57
N ASP A 37 2.64 0.67 1.49
CA ASP A 37 4.06 0.61 1.83
C ASP A 37 4.87 -0.22 0.82
N SER A 38 4.24 -1.18 0.15
CA SER A 38 4.94 -2.20 -0.63
C SER A 38 4.80 -2.07 -2.13
N CYS A 39 3.69 -1.50 -2.62
CA CYS A 39 3.37 -1.53 -4.04
C CYS A 39 3.81 -0.26 -4.76
N ASP A 40 4.22 -0.42 -6.02
CA ASP A 40 4.49 0.72 -6.92
C ASP A 40 3.18 1.26 -7.49
N ILE A 41 2.27 0.36 -7.85
CA ILE A 41 0.94 0.69 -8.35
C ILE A 41 -0.07 -0.09 -7.53
N LEU A 42 -1.08 0.61 -7.02
CA LEU A 42 -2.16 0.02 -6.24
C LEU A 42 -3.47 0.16 -7.02
N VAL A 43 -4.06 -0.97 -7.35
CA VAL A 43 -5.38 -1.00 -8.00
C VAL A 43 -6.41 -1.36 -6.94
N VAL A 44 -7.34 -0.45 -6.70
CA VAL A 44 -8.40 -0.65 -5.71
C VAL A 44 -9.64 -1.15 -6.42
N LEU A 45 -10.15 -2.32 -5.98
CA LEU A 45 -11.33 -2.94 -6.57
C LEU A 45 -12.52 -2.78 -5.64
N GLN A 46 -13.66 -2.44 -6.21
CA GLN A 46 -14.91 -2.33 -5.49
C GLN A 46 -16.09 -2.57 -6.43
N GLY A 47 -17.07 -3.34 -5.97
CA GLY A 47 -18.29 -3.57 -6.74
C GLY A 47 -18.08 -4.27 -8.07
N GLY A 48 -17.06 -5.13 -8.17
CA GLY A 48 -16.74 -5.86 -9.40
C GLY A 48 -15.96 -5.05 -10.44
N GLY A 49 -15.50 -3.85 -10.08
CA GLY A 49 -14.75 -2.99 -11.00
C GLY A 49 -13.57 -2.30 -10.33
N VAL A 50 -12.84 -1.54 -11.12
CA VAL A 50 -11.71 -0.74 -10.63
C VAL A 50 -12.25 0.57 -10.07
N ALA A 51 -12.10 0.78 -8.77
CA ALA A 51 -12.49 2.01 -8.10
C ALA A 51 -11.41 3.10 -8.24
N ALA A 52 -10.14 2.73 -8.17
CA ALA A 52 -9.04 3.67 -8.27
C ALA A 52 -7.76 2.97 -8.69
N VAL A 53 -6.87 3.72 -9.35
CA VAL A 53 -5.49 3.31 -9.62
C VAL A 53 -4.60 4.36 -8.97
N LEU A 54 -3.76 3.94 -8.04
CA LEU A 54 -2.94 4.82 -7.21
C LEU A 54 -1.47 4.48 -7.37
N HIS A 55 -0.63 5.49 -7.18
CA HIS A 55 0.82 5.36 -7.23
C HIS A 55 1.38 5.79 -5.86
N PRO A 56 1.46 4.88 -4.88
CA PRO A 56 1.78 5.25 -3.50
C PRO A 56 3.07 6.02 -3.31
N LYS A 57 4.04 5.83 -4.20
CA LYS A 57 5.35 6.49 -4.07
C LYS A 57 5.38 7.88 -4.68
N THR A 58 4.46 8.20 -5.59
CA THR A 58 4.47 9.45 -6.34
C THR A 58 3.23 10.31 -6.12
N ASP A 59 2.09 9.71 -5.83
CA ASP A 59 0.86 10.47 -5.57
C ASP A 59 0.94 11.19 -4.23
N PRO A 60 0.39 12.41 -4.13
CA PRO A 60 0.31 13.11 -2.85
C PRO A 60 -0.53 12.34 -1.83
N PRO A 61 -0.19 12.40 -0.51
CA PRO A 61 -0.98 11.73 0.51
C PRO A 61 -2.47 12.08 0.51
N ALA A 62 -2.81 13.33 0.18
CA ALA A 62 -4.21 13.75 0.10
C ALA A 62 -4.99 13.00 -0.98
N VAL A 63 -4.37 12.72 -2.13
CA VAL A 63 -4.98 11.95 -3.22
C VAL A 63 -5.20 10.50 -2.78
N LEU A 64 -4.19 9.89 -2.17
CA LEU A 64 -4.26 8.51 -1.67
C LEU A 64 -5.34 8.39 -0.60
N GLN A 65 -5.39 9.35 0.33
CA GLN A 65 -6.37 9.37 1.42
C GLN A 65 -7.80 9.45 0.88
N ALA A 66 -8.05 10.35 -0.07
CA ALA A 66 -9.39 10.53 -0.64
C ALA A 66 -9.86 9.26 -1.35
N ALA A 67 -9.01 8.64 -2.14
CA ALA A 67 -9.34 7.42 -2.87
C ALA A 67 -9.62 6.25 -1.94
N LEU A 68 -8.80 6.06 -0.91
CA LEU A 68 -8.98 4.96 0.05
C LEU A 68 -10.18 5.20 0.96
N ALA A 69 -10.45 6.44 1.36
CA ALA A 69 -11.60 6.76 2.17
C ALA A 69 -12.93 6.48 1.45
N ALA A 70 -12.96 6.63 0.13
CA ALA A 70 -14.13 6.32 -0.67
C ALA A 70 -14.50 4.83 -0.63
N VAL A 71 -13.52 3.95 -0.40
CA VAL A 71 -13.70 2.49 -0.38
C VAL A 71 -13.81 1.95 1.05
N TYR A 72 -12.92 2.38 1.93
CA TYR A 72 -12.79 1.82 3.28
C TYR A 72 -13.51 2.63 4.37
N GLY A 73 -14.07 3.77 4.01
CA GLY A 73 -14.66 4.69 4.98
C GLY A 73 -13.65 5.71 5.50
N PRO A 74 -14.06 6.59 6.43
CA PRO A 74 -13.21 7.68 6.88
C PRO A 74 -11.88 7.19 7.44
N LEU A 75 -10.79 7.73 6.93
CA LEU A 75 -9.45 7.41 7.38
C LEU A 75 -8.52 8.61 7.17
N GLU A 76 -7.38 8.57 7.83
CA GLU A 76 -6.34 9.59 7.68
C GLU A 76 -5.02 8.92 7.36
N LEU A 77 -4.28 9.48 6.41
CA LEU A 77 -2.92 9.08 6.11
C LEU A 77 -1.97 10.15 6.62
N LEU A 78 -1.06 9.74 7.51
CA LEU A 78 -0.06 10.63 8.09
C LEU A 78 1.33 10.22 7.63
N PRO A 79 2.09 11.15 7.02
CA PRO A 79 3.51 10.89 6.75
C PRO A 79 4.26 10.76 8.08
N VAL A 80 4.97 9.65 8.23
CA VAL A 80 5.79 9.40 9.42
C VAL A 80 7.17 8.95 8.99
N THR A 81 8.14 9.08 9.88
CA THR A 81 9.49 8.56 9.68
C THR A 81 9.68 7.39 10.65
N ASP A 82 10.05 6.23 10.11
CA ASP A 82 10.27 5.04 10.94
C ASP A 82 11.62 5.11 11.65
N CYS A 83 11.91 4.09 12.46
CA CYS A 83 13.16 4.04 13.24
C CYS A 83 14.42 3.92 12.38
N ARG A 84 14.27 3.62 11.08
CA ARG A 84 15.37 3.55 10.13
C ARG A 84 15.51 4.80 9.28
N GLY A 85 14.75 5.86 9.59
CA GLY A 85 14.76 7.11 8.85
C GLY A 85 14.00 7.09 7.54
N ARG A 86 13.22 6.06 7.26
CA ARG A 86 12.42 5.96 6.03
C ARG A 86 11.08 6.66 6.21
N ARG A 87 10.65 7.37 5.18
CA ARG A 87 9.31 7.98 5.16
C ARG A 87 8.27 6.91 4.83
N ARG A 88 7.23 6.86 5.64
CA ARG A 88 6.12 5.94 5.48
C ARG A 88 4.81 6.65 5.71
N LEU A 89 3.69 6.05 5.29
CA LEU A 89 2.36 6.56 5.54
C LEU A 89 1.68 5.69 6.60
N ALA A 90 1.31 6.29 7.72
CA ALA A 90 0.49 5.64 8.72
C ALA A 90 -0.98 5.81 8.34
N LEU A 91 -1.74 4.72 8.38
CA LEU A 91 -3.17 4.73 8.09
C LEU A 91 -3.94 4.63 9.39
N LEU A 92 -4.75 5.64 9.67
CA LEU A 92 -5.54 5.72 10.88
C LEU A 92 -7.03 5.74 10.53
N PRO A 93 -7.80 4.72 10.95
CA PRO A 93 -9.26 4.79 10.78
C PRO A 93 -9.85 5.89 11.67
N LEU A 94 -10.81 6.58 11.14
CA LEU A 94 -11.49 7.67 11.86
C LEU A 94 -12.86 7.25 12.41
#